data_7704e62fa50bf6449221f420cbab4787
#
_entry.id   7704e62fa50bf6449221f420cbab4787
#
_cell.length_a   1.000
_cell.length_b   1.000
_cell.length_c   1.000
_cell.angle_alpha   90.00
_cell.angle_beta   90.00
_cell.angle_gamma   90.00
#
_symmetry.space_group_name_H-M   'P 1'
#
loop_
_entity.id
_entity.type
_entity.pdbx_description
1 polymer ?
#
loop_
_entity_poly.entity_id
_entity_poly.type
_entity_poly.pdbx_seq_one_letter_code
_entity_poly.pdbx_strand_id
1 'polypeptide(L)'
;MLFRSPVVPIYFHAQNSPLFYRLASISDTLRTAKLPSELLTQKQRVIRVRIGRAISVEDQKEHESLEAFTEFLRKKTYVLSNPYQKKPLLEQLPTTIKLPKAPKSIAGAVKPELMAQEVALLRQGSSRLLESKNYEVYLAAPQQIPHVLKEIGRLREITFREVGEGTNNATDLDPFDAYYQHLFLWDNEVHQIAGAYRMGLGQDIFKRYGINGFYLQKLFRFEPELHDFMAQSIEMGRAFVVKSYQQRPMPLFLLWKGIVHTTLRFPNHKYLIGEIGRAHV
;
A
#
# COMPACT_ATOMS: atom_id res chain seq x y z
N MET A 1 10.98 -33.80 -4.05
CA MET A 1 9.70 -34.23 -3.47
C MET A 1 9.50 -33.42 -2.21
N LEU A 2 8.58 -32.49 -2.20
CA LEU A 2 8.25 -31.67 -1.03
C LEU A 2 7.45 -32.53 -0.03
N PHE A 3 6.92 -31.95 1.01
CA PHE A 3 6.23 -32.71 2.05
C PHE A 3 4.89 -33.29 1.54
N ARG A 4 4.49 -34.45 2.06
CA ARG A 4 3.18 -35.08 1.73
C ARG A 4 2.04 -34.57 2.60
N SER A 5 2.31 -33.61 3.48
CA SER A 5 1.37 -33.00 4.41
C SER A 5 1.50 -31.48 4.41
N PRO A 6 0.48 -30.75 4.80
CA PRO A 6 0.57 -29.29 4.96
C PRO A 6 1.69 -28.89 5.93
N VAL A 7 2.38 -27.79 5.62
CA VAL A 7 3.44 -27.22 6.45
C VAL A 7 2.92 -25.96 7.14
N VAL A 8 3.08 -25.87 8.46
CA VAL A 8 2.65 -24.72 9.24
C VAL A 8 3.89 -23.98 9.75
N PRO A 9 4.16 -22.73 9.30
CA PRO A 9 5.25 -21.93 9.83
C PRO A 9 4.92 -21.46 11.25
N ILE A 10 5.86 -21.65 12.18
CA ILE A 10 5.72 -21.21 13.57
C ILE A 10 6.91 -20.35 13.95
N TYR A 11 6.63 -19.16 14.47
CA TYR A 11 7.64 -18.24 14.96
C TYR A 11 7.60 -18.15 16.50
N PHE A 12 8.74 -18.38 17.14
CA PHE A 12 8.94 -18.21 18.57
C PHE A 12 9.66 -16.90 18.85
N HIS A 13 9.00 -15.97 19.54
CA HIS A 13 9.63 -14.73 19.97
C HIS A 13 10.44 -14.97 21.24
N ALA A 14 11.60 -15.57 21.08
CA ALA A 14 12.56 -15.84 22.13
C ALA A 14 13.96 -15.42 21.69
N GLN A 15 14.73 -14.90 22.63
CA GLN A 15 16.14 -14.53 22.42
C GLN A 15 16.96 -15.09 23.57
N ASN A 16 18.14 -15.59 23.24
CA ASN A 16 19.13 -15.97 24.23
C ASN A 16 19.73 -14.74 24.93
N SER A 17 20.51 -14.94 25.96
CA SER A 17 21.13 -13.84 26.68
C SER A 17 22.15 -13.08 25.82
N PRO A 18 22.44 -11.81 26.12
CA PRO A 18 23.50 -11.06 25.42
C PRO A 18 24.87 -11.75 25.51
N LEU A 19 25.13 -12.47 26.63
CA LEU A 19 26.35 -13.24 26.82
C LEU A 19 26.45 -14.40 25.83
N PHE A 20 25.33 -15.08 25.52
CA PHE A 20 25.30 -16.15 24.53
C PHE A 20 25.77 -15.64 23.15
N TYR A 21 25.27 -14.48 22.72
CA TYR A 21 25.66 -13.89 21.44
C TYR A 21 27.12 -13.39 21.43
N ARG A 22 27.62 -12.87 22.55
CA ARG A 22 29.04 -12.48 22.67
C ARG A 22 29.96 -13.69 22.58
N LEU A 23 29.61 -14.80 23.22
CA LEU A 23 30.39 -16.06 23.13
C LEU A 23 30.31 -16.63 21.69
N ALA A 24 29.17 -16.51 21.02
CA ALA A 24 29.01 -16.92 19.64
C ALA A 24 29.94 -16.17 18.66
N SER A 25 30.27 -14.91 18.95
CA SER A 25 31.21 -14.13 18.12
C SER A 25 32.69 -14.51 18.33
N ILE A 26 32.98 -15.26 19.39
CA ILE A 26 34.36 -15.68 19.73
C ILE A 26 34.61 -17.12 19.27
N SER A 27 33.66 -18.03 19.58
CA SER A 27 33.83 -19.46 19.26
C SER A 27 32.46 -20.19 19.29
N ASP A 28 32.23 -21.03 18.27
CA ASP A 28 31.05 -21.91 18.21
C ASP A 28 31.02 -22.92 19.36
N THR A 29 32.17 -23.40 19.82
CA THR A 29 32.29 -24.31 20.94
C THR A 29 31.80 -23.66 22.26
N LEU A 30 32.21 -22.42 22.53
CA LEU A 30 31.76 -21.65 23.70
C LEU A 30 30.27 -21.36 23.64
N ARG A 31 29.74 -21.04 22.44
CA ARG A 31 28.31 -20.87 22.21
C ARG A 31 27.55 -22.14 22.55
N THR A 32 28.01 -23.30 22.08
CA THR A 32 27.36 -24.60 22.29
C THR A 32 27.40 -24.97 23.78
N ALA A 33 28.54 -24.76 24.47
CA ALA A 33 28.67 -25.01 25.92
C ALA A 33 27.71 -24.14 26.75
N LYS A 34 27.30 -22.96 26.25
CA LYS A 34 26.38 -22.05 26.96
C LYS A 34 24.91 -22.47 26.83
N LEU A 35 24.51 -23.26 25.82
CA LEU A 35 23.13 -23.66 25.56
C LEU A 35 22.37 -24.24 26.75
N PRO A 36 22.91 -25.20 27.55
CA PRO A 36 22.17 -25.74 28.68
C PRO A 36 21.80 -24.68 29.73
N SER A 37 22.69 -23.72 29.99
CA SER A 37 22.42 -22.65 30.94
C SER A 37 21.40 -21.63 30.39
N GLU A 38 21.31 -21.44 29.08
CA GLU A 38 20.27 -20.60 28.47
C GLU A 38 18.86 -21.20 28.68
N LEU A 39 18.71 -22.51 28.56
CA LEU A 39 17.45 -23.19 28.87
C LEU A 39 17.00 -22.98 30.32
N LEU A 40 17.93 -23.01 31.27
CA LEU A 40 17.63 -22.78 32.66
C LEU A 40 17.23 -21.32 32.94
N THR A 41 17.87 -20.37 32.29
CA THR A 41 17.57 -18.93 32.47
C THR A 41 16.22 -18.53 31.84
N GLN A 42 15.69 -19.33 30.92
CA GLN A 42 14.38 -19.09 30.28
C GLN A 42 13.20 -19.66 31.08
N LYS A 43 13.43 -20.38 32.17
CA LYS A 43 12.42 -21.15 32.91
C LYS A 43 11.20 -20.33 33.41
N GLN A 44 11.33 -19.00 33.53
CA GLN A 44 10.24 -18.13 34.00
C GLN A 44 9.80 -17.09 32.94
N ARG A 45 10.28 -17.20 31.71
CA ARG A 45 9.92 -16.24 30.65
C ARG A 45 8.71 -16.69 29.83
N VAL A 46 7.79 -15.77 29.60
CA VAL A 46 6.69 -15.99 28.66
C VAL A 46 7.24 -15.95 27.25
N ILE A 47 7.21 -17.07 26.55
CA ILE A 47 7.57 -17.16 25.14
C ILE A 47 6.31 -16.91 24.31
N ARG A 48 6.30 -15.85 23.55
CA ARG A 48 5.21 -15.57 22.62
C ARG A 48 5.41 -16.35 21.33
N VAL A 49 4.38 -17.07 20.92
CA VAL A 49 4.41 -17.89 19.72
C VAL A 49 3.39 -17.34 18.70
N ARG A 50 3.76 -17.31 17.45
CA ARG A 50 2.82 -17.04 16.35
C ARG A 50 2.81 -18.21 15.39
N ILE A 51 1.61 -18.65 15.07
CA ILE A 51 1.34 -19.73 14.11
C ILE A 51 0.84 -19.07 12.84
N GLY A 52 1.51 -19.32 11.72
CA GLY A 52 1.10 -18.84 10.41
C GLY A 52 0.04 -19.73 9.76
N ARG A 53 -0.44 -19.29 8.61
CA ARG A 53 -1.37 -20.10 7.81
C ARG A 53 -0.68 -21.36 7.31
N ALA A 54 -1.39 -22.47 7.34
CA ALA A 54 -0.92 -23.73 6.76
C ALA A 54 -0.70 -23.57 5.23
N ILE A 55 0.41 -24.10 4.75
CA ILE A 55 0.77 -24.15 3.34
C ILE A 55 0.34 -25.54 2.85
N SER A 56 -0.59 -25.59 1.91
CA SER A 56 -1.13 -26.83 1.39
C SER A 56 -0.10 -27.62 0.60
N VAL A 57 -0.37 -28.90 0.31
CA VAL A 57 0.49 -29.72 -0.54
C VAL A 57 0.50 -29.18 -1.97
N GLU A 58 -0.60 -28.59 -2.41
CA GLU A 58 -0.74 -27.94 -3.71
C GLU A 58 0.17 -26.72 -3.82
N ASP A 59 0.11 -25.80 -2.83
CA ASP A 59 0.97 -24.62 -2.77
C ASP A 59 2.46 -24.98 -2.76
N GLN A 60 2.83 -26.11 -2.12
CA GLN A 60 4.21 -26.58 -2.10
C GLN A 60 4.71 -26.98 -3.50
N LYS A 61 3.83 -27.50 -4.37
CA LYS A 61 4.18 -27.94 -5.74
C LYS A 61 4.43 -26.77 -6.69
N GLU A 62 4.01 -25.57 -6.34
CA GLU A 62 4.27 -24.35 -7.13
C GLU A 62 5.76 -23.94 -7.11
N HIS A 63 6.56 -24.52 -6.21
CA HIS A 63 7.98 -24.23 -6.10
C HIS A 63 8.83 -25.23 -6.90
N GLU A 64 9.69 -24.70 -7.77
CA GLU A 64 10.49 -25.47 -8.72
C GLU A 64 11.56 -26.34 -8.06
N SER A 65 12.05 -25.95 -6.88
CA SER A 65 13.12 -26.66 -6.15
C SER A 65 12.90 -26.65 -4.63
N LEU A 66 13.62 -27.56 -3.95
CA LEU A 66 13.61 -27.59 -2.48
C LEU A 66 14.21 -26.33 -1.86
N GLU A 67 15.22 -25.77 -2.50
CA GLU A 67 15.87 -24.54 -2.08
C GLU A 67 14.90 -23.36 -2.16
N ALA A 68 14.17 -23.22 -3.28
CA ALA A 68 13.15 -22.18 -3.46
C ALA A 68 12.04 -22.28 -2.42
N PHE A 69 11.58 -23.52 -2.15
CA PHE A 69 10.57 -23.74 -1.11
C PHE A 69 11.10 -23.44 0.31
N THR A 70 12.35 -23.80 0.59
CA THR A 70 12.98 -23.51 1.89
C THR A 70 13.12 -22.02 2.11
N GLU A 71 13.49 -21.26 1.09
CA GLU A 71 13.55 -19.81 1.17
C GLU A 71 12.17 -19.19 1.36
N PHE A 72 11.16 -19.68 0.67
CA PHE A 72 9.76 -19.28 0.87
C PHE A 72 9.30 -19.53 2.31
N LEU A 73 9.53 -20.74 2.85
CA LEU A 73 9.21 -21.06 4.26
C LEU A 73 9.92 -20.14 5.23
N ARG A 74 11.19 -19.86 4.98
CA ARG A 74 11.99 -18.92 5.78
C ARG A 74 11.36 -17.54 5.77
N LYS A 75 11.03 -16.98 4.59
CA LYS A 75 10.36 -15.68 4.46
C LYS A 75 9.01 -15.66 5.18
N LYS A 76 8.17 -16.69 5.00
CA LYS A 76 6.88 -16.81 5.69
C LYS A 76 7.03 -16.84 7.21
N THR A 77 8.03 -17.55 7.72
CA THR A 77 8.29 -17.62 9.17
C THR A 77 8.80 -16.28 9.72
N TYR A 78 9.71 -15.60 9.00
CA TYR A 78 10.23 -14.30 9.43
C TYR A 78 9.17 -13.20 9.44
N VAL A 79 8.24 -13.19 8.50
CA VAL A 79 7.11 -12.23 8.47
C VAL A 79 6.28 -12.32 9.77
N LEU A 80 6.18 -13.50 10.39
CA LEU A 80 5.50 -13.66 11.69
C LEU A 80 6.20 -12.92 12.82
N SER A 81 7.47 -12.53 12.67
CA SER A 81 8.23 -11.78 13.68
C SER A 81 7.89 -10.28 13.69
N ASN A 82 7.33 -9.72 12.62
CA ASN A 82 7.14 -8.29 12.44
C ASN A 82 6.51 -7.54 13.65
N PRO A 83 5.45 -8.06 14.30
CA PRO A 83 4.87 -7.38 15.47
C PRO A 83 5.79 -7.32 16.69
N TYR A 84 6.85 -8.14 16.73
CA TYR A 84 7.80 -8.19 17.84
C TYR A 84 9.12 -7.48 17.57
N GLN A 85 9.37 -7.06 16.31
CA GLN A 85 10.56 -6.29 15.96
C GLN A 85 10.46 -4.90 16.58
N LYS A 86 11.27 -4.64 17.59
CA LYS A 86 11.50 -3.28 18.05
C LYS A 86 12.32 -2.57 16.98
N LYS A 87 11.79 -1.50 16.41
CA LYS A 87 12.63 -0.60 15.60
C LYS A 87 13.83 -0.19 16.47
N PRO A 88 15.06 -0.19 15.92
CA PRO A 88 16.24 0.30 16.66
C PRO A 88 15.94 1.69 17.22
N LEU A 89 16.37 1.94 18.44
CA LEU A 89 16.12 3.22 19.14
C LEU A 89 16.66 4.43 18.33
N LEU A 90 17.74 4.22 17.58
CA LEU A 90 18.33 5.21 16.67
C LEU A 90 17.43 5.54 15.47
N GLU A 91 16.60 4.60 14.98
CA GLU A 91 15.61 4.88 13.94
C GLU A 91 14.33 5.53 14.52
N GLN A 92 14.15 5.46 15.85
CA GLN A 92 13.03 6.08 16.56
C GLN A 92 13.34 7.51 17.01
N LEU A 93 14.61 7.89 17.06
CA LEU A 93 14.98 9.28 17.31
C LEU A 93 14.86 10.03 15.97
N PRO A 94 13.89 10.95 15.85
CA PRO A 94 13.88 11.82 14.69
C PRO A 94 15.20 12.57 14.68
N THR A 95 15.93 12.49 13.58
CA THR A 95 17.21 13.20 13.34
C THR A 95 17.07 14.72 13.46
N THR A 96 15.85 15.19 13.52
CA THR A 96 15.43 16.52 13.98
C THR A 96 14.10 16.35 14.69
N ILE A 97 13.97 16.84 15.92
CA ILE A 97 12.68 17.03 16.58
C ILE A 97 11.96 18.13 15.79
N LYS A 98 11.35 17.76 14.68
CA LYS A 98 10.34 18.61 14.06
C LYS A 98 9.14 18.51 14.97
N LEU A 99 8.91 19.55 15.77
CA LEU A 99 7.63 19.72 16.46
C LEU A 99 6.53 19.44 15.44
N PRO A 100 5.52 18.63 15.80
CA PRO A 100 4.38 18.37 14.91
C PRO A 100 3.85 19.74 14.47
N LYS A 101 3.91 20.02 13.18
CA LYS A 101 3.29 21.23 12.65
C LYS A 101 1.81 21.16 12.97
N ALA A 102 1.27 22.17 13.60
CA ALA A 102 -0.17 22.29 13.80
C ALA A 102 -0.87 22.08 12.44
N PRO A 103 -1.93 21.25 12.39
CA PRO A 103 -2.64 21.00 11.14
C PRO A 103 -3.15 22.33 10.58
N LYS A 104 -2.86 22.58 9.32
CA LYS A 104 -3.44 23.72 8.62
C LYS A 104 -4.95 23.52 8.52
N SER A 105 -5.72 24.62 8.50
CA SER A 105 -7.14 24.54 8.16
C SER A 105 -7.32 23.89 6.79
N ILE A 106 -8.34 23.04 6.66
CA ILE A 106 -8.71 22.42 5.38
C ILE A 106 -9.12 23.54 4.40
N ALA A 107 -8.74 23.39 3.15
CA ALA A 107 -9.17 24.29 2.08
C ALA A 107 -10.71 24.34 1.95
N GLY A 108 -11.23 25.47 1.50
CA GLY A 108 -12.66 25.59 1.19
C GLY A 108 -13.08 24.59 0.09
N ALA A 109 -14.33 24.11 0.18
CA ALA A 109 -14.91 23.24 -0.83
C ALA A 109 -14.97 23.95 -2.20
N VAL A 110 -14.72 23.19 -3.25
CA VAL A 110 -14.89 23.68 -4.62
C VAL A 110 -16.38 23.78 -4.94
N LYS A 111 -16.79 24.83 -5.65
CA LYS A 111 -18.17 25.01 -6.07
C LYS A 111 -18.63 23.84 -6.96
N PRO A 112 -19.77 23.18 -6.65
CA PRO A 112 -20.26 22.05 -7.43
C PRO A 112 -20.43 22.33 -8.91
N GLU A 113 -20.80 23.56 -9.27
CA GLU A 113 -21.05 23.97 -10.65
C GLU A 113 -19.77 23.91 -11.50
N LEU A 114 -18.61 24.27 -10.92
CA LEU A 114 -17.32 24.21 -11.63
C LEU A 114 -16.90 22.76 -11.90
N MET A 115 -17.11 21.88 -10.95
CA MET A 115 -16.86 20.45 -11.14
C MET A 115 -17.83 19.82 -12.14
N ALA A 116 -19.12 20.19 -12.09
CA ALA A 116 -20.14 19.72 -13.02
C ALA A 116 -19.84 20.14 -14.48
N GLN A 117 -19.26 21.33 -14.68
CA GLN A 117 -18.80 21.76 -16.01
C GLN A 117 -17.67 20.86 -16.54
N GLU A 118 -16.67 20.56 -15.71
CA GLU A 118 -15.58 19.63 -16.09
C GLU A 118 -16.14 18.22 -16.41
N VAL A 119 -17.02 17.71 -15.56
CA VAL A 119 -17.68 16.41 -15.77
C VAL A 119 -18.49 16.41 -17.07
N ALA A 120 -19.22 17.49 -17.39
CA ALA A 120 -19.96 17.62 -18.64
C ALA A 120 -19.03 17.55 -19.88
N LEU A 121 -17.83 18.14 -19.80
CA LEU A 121 -16.83 18.00 -20.86
C LEU A 121 -16.29 16.57 -20.98
N LEU A 122 -16.03 15.89 -19.84
CA LEU A 122 -15.57 14.50 -19.83
C LEU A 122 -16.59 13.53 -20.45
N ARG A 123 -17.89 13.82 -20.33
CA ARG A 123 -18.97 13.01 -20.96
C ARG A 123 -18.91 13.00 -22.48
N GLN A 124 -18.44 14.08 -23.07
CA GLN A 124 -18.32 14.19 -24.53
C GLN A 124 -17.13 13.40 -25.11
N GLY A 125 -16.18 13.04 -24.21
CA GLY A 125 -14.98 12.30 -24.57
C GLY A 125 -15.00 10.83 -24.14
N SER A 126 -13.83 10.23 -24.15
CA SER A 126 -13.64 8.82 -23.75
C SER A 126 -13.29 8.62 -22.29
N SER A 127 -13.36 9.67 -21.45
CA SER A 127 -12.92 9.60 -20.04
C SER A 127 -13.91 8.85 -19.14
N ARG A 128 -15.19 8.77 -19.49
CA ARG A 128 -16.18 7.99 -18.76
C ARG A 128 -15.95 6.49 -18.99
N LEU A 129 -15.77 5.75 -17.90
CA LEU A 129 -15.55 4.31 -17.93
C LEU A 129 -16.85 3.52 -17.84
N LEU A 130 -17.73 3.96 -16.94
CA LEU A 130 -19.04 3.31 -16.73
C LEU A 130 -20.02 4.28 -16.07
N GLU A 131 -21.31 3.92 -16.15
CA GLU A 131 -22.42 4.62 -15.53
C GLU A 131 -23.31 3.59 -14.83
N SER A 132 -23.87 3.93 -13.67
CA SER A 132 -24.83 3.10 -12.93
C SER A 132 -25.71 3.98 -12.05
N LYS A 133 -27.01 4.04 -12.39
CA LYS A 133 -27.99 4.93 -11.75
C LYS A 133 -27.52 6.40 -11.80
N ASN A 134 -27.41 7.03 -10.62
CA ASN A 134 -26.91 8.40 -10.46
C ASN A 134 -25.37 8.52 -10.44
N TYR A 135 -24.64 7.40 -10.52
CA TYR A 135 -23.19 7.38 -10.42
C TYR A 135 -22.52 7.23 -11.79
N GLU A 136 -21.44 7.97 -11.99
CA GLU A 136 -20.55 7.85 -13.14
C GLU A 136 -19.10 7.70 -12.68
N VAL A 137 -18.35 6.79 -13.30
CA VAL A 137 -16.92 6.60 -13.03
C VAL A 137 -16.11 7.14 -14.19
N TYR A 138 -15.14 7.96 -13.85
CA TYR A 138 -14.27 8.61 -14.81
C TYR A 138 -12.80 8.25 -14.56
N LEU A 139 -12.01 8.19 -15.62
CA LEU A 139 -10.57 8.22 -15.59
C LEU A 139 -10.10 9.42 -16.40
N ALA A 140 -9.48 10.39 -15.76
CA ALA A 140 -9.12 11.66 -16.39
C ALA A 140 -7.70 12.11 -16.04
N ALA A 141 -7.06 12.78 -17.01
CA ALA A 141 -5.79 13.45 -16.76
C ALA A 141 -6.01 14.72 -15.91
N PRO A 142 -5.05 15.12 -15.08
CA PRO A 142 -5.18 16.29 -14.19
C PRO A 142 -5.53 17.59 -14.91
N GLN A 143 -5.06 17.75 -16.16
CA GLN A 143 -5.32 18.94 -16.97
C GLN A 143 -6.79 19.07 -17.42
N GLN A 144 -7.52 17.96 -17.44
CA GLN A 144 -8.94 17.92 -17.81
C GLN A 144 -9.87 18.26 -16.63
N ILE A 145 -9.35 18.19 -15.40
CA ILE A 145 -10.15 18.23 -14.17
C ILE A 145 -9.55 19.13 -13.07
N PRO A 146 -9.10 20.34 -13.34
CA PRO A 146 -8.41 21.17 -12.36
C PRO A 146 -9.26 21.46 -11.10
N HIS A 147 -10.58 21.64 -11.23
CA HIS A 147 -11.48 21.84 -10.09
C HIS A 147 -11.80 20.55 -9.34
N VAL A 148 -12.12 19.47 -10.09
CA VAL A 148 -12.32 18.13 -9.53
C VAL A 148 -11.06 17.65 -8.81
N LEU A 149 -9.86 17.86 -9.38
CA LEU A 149 -8.61 17.46 -8.74
C LEU A 149 -8.35 18.23 -7.44
N LYS A 150 -8.64 19.52 -7.42
CA LYS A 150 -8.55 20.32 -6.19
C LYS A 150 -9.47 19.81 -5.09
N GLU A 151 -10.70 19.44 -5.46
CA GLU A 151 -11.67 18.85 -4.52
C GLU A 151 -11.27 17.45 -4.10
N ILE A 152 -10.73 16.59 -5.00
CA ILE A 152 -10.12 15.31 -4.65
C ILE A 152 -9.06 15.49 -3.57
N GLY A 153 -8.14 16.44 -3.74
CA GLY A 153 -7.08 16.73 -2.76
C GLY A 153 -7.65 17.18 -1.41
N ARG A 154 -8.71 17.97 -1.40
CA ARG A 154 -9.40 18.40 -0.18
C ARG A 154 -10.08 17.25 0.55
N LEU A 155 -10.88 16.45 -0.17
CA LEU A 155 -11.62 15.32 0.39
C LEU A 155 -10.67 14.22 0.88
N ARG A 156 -9.57 14.00 0.17
CA ARG A 156 -8.50 13.07 0.52
C ARG A 156 -7.85 13.47 1.85
N GLU A 157 -7.49 14.75 2.02
CA GLU A 157 -6.94 15.25 3.28
C GLU A 157 -7.92 15.09 4.45
N ILE A 158 -9.21 15.37 4.25
CA ILE A 158 -10.25 15.18 5.27
C ILE A 158 -10.30 13.71 5.68
N THR A 159 -10.45 12.80 4.70
CA THR A 159 -10.63 11.37 4.94
C THR A 159 -9.39 10.76 5.63
N PHE A 160 -8.19 11.13 5.19
CA PHE A 160 -6.96 10.61 5.79
C PHE A 160 -6.67 11.19 7.17
N ARG A 161 -7.05 12.45 7.47
CA ARG A 161 -6.97 12.97 8.84
C ARG A 161 -7.85 12.20 9.83
N GLU A 162 -9.04 11.78 9.41
CA GLU A 162 -9.94 11.00 10.27
C GLU A 162 -9.32 9.68 10.75
N VAL A 163 -8.41 9.10 9.95
CA VAL A 163 -7.68 7.86 10.30
C VAL A 163 -6.23 8.09 10.72
N GLY A 164 -5.83 9.35 10.94
CA GLY A 164 -4.48 9.70 11.41
C GLY A 164 -3.38 9.63 10.35
N GLU A 165 -3.75 9.54 9.06
CA GLU A 165 -2.82 9.46 7.90
C GLU A 165 -2.77 10.76 7.08
N GLY A 166 -3.43 11.83 7.53
CA GLY A 166 -3.44 13.13 6.85
C GLY A 166 -2.06 13.78 6.77
N THR A 167 -1.88 14.60 5.74
CA THR A 167 -0.62 15.34 5.52
C THR A 167 -0.48 16.57 6.43
N ASN A 168 -1.55 16.95 7.13
CA ASN A 168 -1.69 18.19 7.89
C ASN A 168 -1.58 19.49 7.05
N ASN A 169 -1.71 19.38 5.72
CA ASN A 169 -1.83 20.50 4.81
C ASN A 169 -3.30 20.87 4.55
N ALA A 170 -3.54 21.97 3.87
CA ALA A 170 -4.89 22.38 3.49
C ALA A 170 -5.54 21.41 2.49
N THR A 171 -4.74 20.69 1.69
CA THR A 171 -5.12 19.66 0.73
C THR A 171 -4.02 18.61 0.68
N ASP A 172 -4.37 17.35 0.38
CA ASP A 172 -3.41 16.27 0.08
C ASP A 172 -3.19 16.19 -1.44
N LEU A 173 -2.44 17.15 -1.98
CA LEU A 173 -1.93 17.12 -3.35
C LEU A 173 -0.41 17.12 -3.33
N ASP A 174 0.19 16.31 -4.19
CA ASP A 174 1.63 16.19 -4.32
C ASP A 174 2.07 16.26 -5.81
N PRO A 175 3.36 16.33 -6.12
CA PRO A 175 3.84 16.45 -7.51
C PRO A 175 3.39 15.31 -8.43
N PHE A 176 3.07 14.13 -7.90
CA PHE A 176 2.57 12.99 -8.69
C PHE A 176 1.16 13.24 -9.21
N ASP A 177 0.34 14.01 -8.48
CA ASP A 177 -1.01 14.35 -8.91
C ASP A 177 -1.02 15.15 -10.22
N ALA A 178 0.09 15.80 -10.60
CA ALA A 178 0.20 16.60 -11.81
C ALA A 178 0.31 15.76 -13.11
N TYR A 179 0.64 14.46 -13.02
CA TYR A 179 0.83 13.61 -14.20
C TYR A 179 0.25 12.19 -14.09
N TYR A 180 -0.21 11.77 -12.91
CA TYR A 180 -1.02 10.55 -12.75
C TYR A 180 -2.43 10.80 -13.25
N GLN A 181 -3.10 9.74 -13.72
CA GLN A 181 -4.52 9.75 -13.98
C GLN A 181 -5.31 9.71 -12.67
N HIS A 182 -6.51 10.26 -12.67
CA HIS A 182 -7.42 10.23 -11.53
C HIS A 182 -8.67 9.44 -11.90
N LEU A 183 -8.85 8.29 -11.22
CA LEU A 183 -10.08 7.53 -11.26
C LEU A 183 -10.99 8.08 -10.17
N PHE A 184 -12.17 8.59 -10.52
CA PHE A 184 -13.11 9.12 -9.53
C PHE A 184 -14.55 8.72 -9.81
N LEU A 185 -15.31 8.60 -8.73
CA LEU A 185 -16.73 8.32 -8.73
C LEU A 185 -17.48 9.64 -8.51
N TRP A 186 -18.29 10.01 -9.48
CA TRP A 186 -19.15 11.19 -9.47
C TRP A 186 -20.58 10.81 -9.16
N ASP A 187 -21.22 11.51 -8.22
CA ASP A 187 -22.65 11.44 -7.95
C ASP A 187 -23.35 12.59 -8.65
N ASN A 188 -24.13 12.23 -9.66
CA ASN A 188 -24.85 13.18 -10.53
C ASN A 188 -26.01 13.87 -9.84
N GLU A 189 -26.60 13.23 -8.85
CA GLU A 189 -27.78 13.76 -8.15
C GLU A 189 -27.42 14.95 -7.26
N VAL A 190 -26.24 14.88 -6.61
CA VAL A 190 -25.80 15.91 -5.68
C VAL A 190 -24.57 16.69 -6.19
N HIS A 191 -24.08 16.38 -7.36
CA HIS A 191 -22.91 16.98 -8.01
C HIS A 191 -21.67 16.94 -7.11
N GLN A 192 -21.33 15.73 -6.58
CA GLN A 192 -20.23 15.54 -5.64
C GLN A 192 -19.38 14.33 -6.02
N ILE A 193 -18.14 14.33 -5.54
CA ILE A 193 -17.22 13.21 -5.63
C ILE A 193 -17.52 12.26 -4.46
N ALA A 194 -17.83 10.99 -4.76
CA ALA A 194 -18.08 9.96 -3.76
C ALA A 194 -16.79 9.24 -3.32
N GLY A 195 -15.77 9.20 -4.15
CA GLY A 195 -14.46 8.61 -3.85
C GLY A 195 -13.54 8.67 -5.06
N ALA A 196 -12.26 8.38 -4.88
CA ALA A 196 -11.27 8.40 -5.94
C ALA A 196 -10.06 7.51 -5.65
N TYR A 197 -9.31 7.22 -6.72
CA TYR A 197 -7.98 6.60 -6.74
C TYR A 197 -7.05 7.43 -7.62
N ARG A 198 -5.77 7.44 -7.28
CA ARG A 198 -4.71 7.92 -8.16
C ARG A 198 -4.13 6.74 -8.93
N MET A 199 -4.01 6.85 -10.25
CA MET A 199 -3.63 5.77 -11.17
C MET A 199 -2.43 6.19 -12.00
N GLY A 200 -1.26 5.63 -11.72
CA GLY A 200 -0.03 5.90 -12.48
C GLY A 200 0.16 4.87 -13.60
N LEU A 201 0.12 5.30 -14.86
CA LEU A 201 0.38 4.43 -16.00
C LEU A 201 1.89 4.25 -16.18
N GLY A 202 2.39 3.07 -15.88
CA GLY A 202 3.82 2.78 -15.78
C GLY A 202 4.61 3.11 -17.04
N GLN A 203 4.10 2.80 -18.24
CA GLN A 203 4.77 3.12 -19.50
C GLN A 203 4.99 4.62 -19.68
N ASP A 204 3.95 5.42 -19.40
CA ASP A 204 4.03 6.88 -19.55
C ASP A 204 4.95 7.50 -18.51
N ILE A 205 4.88 7.01 -17.26
CA ILE A 205 5.74 7.46 -16.17
C ILE A 205 7.18 7.12 -16.47
N PHE A 206 7.46 5.86 -16.81
CA PHE A 206 8.82 5.41 -17.06
C PHE A 206 9.47 6.14 -18.24
N LYS A 207 8.70 6.37 -19.29
CA LYS A 207 9.17 7.11 -20.49
C LYS A 207 9.55 8.56 -20.16
N ARG A 208 8.82 9.23 -19.26
CA ARG A 208 9.02 10.67 -18.97
C ARG A 208 9.98 10.92 -17.81
N TYR A 209 9.95 10.08 -16.79
CA TYR A 209 10.60 10.31 -15.50
C TYR A 209 11.48 9.16 -15.04
N GLY A 210 11.54 8.05 -15.79
CA GLY A 210 12.20 6.81 -15.37
C GLY A 210 11.56 6.23 -14.11
N ILE A 211 12.32 5.42 -13.38
CA ILE A 211 11.88 4.80 -12.13
C ILE A 211 11.52 5.83 -11.05
N ASN A 212 12.16 6.99 -11.04
CA ASN A 212 11.92 8.06 -10.06
C ASN A 212 10.55 8.73 -10.21
N GLY A 213 9.84 8.49 -11.31
CA GLY A 213 8.48 8.96 -11.54
C GLY A 213 7.41 8.17 -10.78
N PHE A 214 7.75 7.04 -10.18
CA PHE A 214 6.82 6.25 -9.38
C PHE A 214 6.79 6.71 -7.92
N TYR A 215 5.59 6.81 -7.35
CA TYR A 215 5.44 7.17 -5.94
C TYR A 215 6.08 6.11 -5.02
N LEU A 216 5.92 4.83 -5.37
CA LEU A 216 6.51 3.72 -4.60
C LEU A 216 8.04 3.80 -4.51
N GLN A 217 8.72 4.46 -5.45
CA GLN A 217 10.17 4.69 -5.37
C GLN A 217 10.57 5.58 -4.16
N LYS A 218 9.64 6.35 -3.60
CA LYS A 218 9.88 7.08 -2.35
C LYS A 218 9.86 6.20 -1.11
N LEU A 219 9.21 5.04 -1.20
CA LEU A 219 9.03 4.10 -0.10
C LEU A 219 9.99 2.91 -0.21
N PHE A 220 10.33 2.52 -1.43
CA PHE A 220 11.15 1.35 -1.75
C PHE A 220 12.19 1.72 -2.81
N ARG A 221 13.34 1.08 -2.75
CA ARG A 221 14.32 1.13 -3.83
C ARG A 221 14.07 -0.07 -4.75
N PHE A 222 13.88 0.20 -6.03
CA PHE A 222 13.71 -0.85 -7.05
C PHE A 222 15.03 -1.09 -7.76
N GLU A 223 15.45 -2.33 -7.79
CA GLU A 223 16.62 -2.76 -8.55
C GLU A 223 16.31 -2.76 -10.07
N PRO A 224 17.34 -2.60 -10.94
CA PRO A 224 17.15 -2.48 -12.39
C PRO A 224 16.31 -3.60 -13.02
N GLU A 225 16.40 -4.82 -12.49
CA GLU A 225 15.66 -5.99 -12.95
C GLU A 225 14.13 -5.83 -12.83
N LEU A 226 13.67 -4.94 -11.96
CA LEU A 226 12.25 -4.64 -11.77
C LEU A 226 11.75 -3.48 -12.63
N HIS A 227 12.62 -2.80 -13.37
CA HIS A 227 12.22 -1.61 -14.14
C HIS A 227 11.19 -1.94 -15.22
N ASP A 228 11.34 -3.06 -15.94
CA ASP A 228 10.38 -3.52 -16.93
C ASP A 228 9.03 -3.91 -16.31
N PHE A 229 9.07 -4.54 -15.14
CA PHE A 229 7.88 -4.82 -14.36
C PHE A 229 7.15 -3.53 -13.97
N MET A 230 7.87 -2.53 -13.46
CA MET A 230 7.31 -1.23 -13.11
C MET A 230 6.72 -0.51 -14.32
N ALA A 231 7.41 -0.52 -15.46
CA ALA A 231 6.92 0.05 -16.70
C ALA A 231 5.63 -0.61 -17.20
N GLN A 232 5.45 -1.93 -16.96
CA GLN A 232 4.24 -2.66 -17.31
C GLN A 232 3.18 -2.67 -16.19
N SER A 233 3.33 -1.85 -15.17
CA SER A 233 2.41 -1.77 -14.04
C SER A 233 1.50 -0.54 -14.12
N ILE A 234 0.30 -0.64 -13.52
CA ILE A 234 -0.48 0.52 -13.11
C ILE A 234 -0.27 0.68 -11.61
N GLU A 235 0.33 1.79 -11.20
CA GLU A 235 0.51 2.12 -9.79
C GLU A 235 -0.75 2.78 -9.24
N MET A 236 -1.37 2.14 -8.26
CA MET A 236 -2.58 2.64 -7.59
C MET A 236 -2.23 3.18 -6.21
N GLY A 237 -2.79 4.31 -5.87
CA GLY A 237 -2.59 4.90 -4.55
C GLY A 237 -3.65 5.93 -4.21
N ARG A 238 -3.52 6.49 -3.00
CA ARG A 238 -4.40 7.57 -2.53
C ARG A 238 -5.88 7.24 -2.65
N ALA A 239 -6.25 5.99 -2.35
CA ALA A 239 -7.62 5.51 -2.38
C ALA A 239 -8.44 6.09 -1.23
N PHE A 240 -9.59 6.65 -1.52
CA PHE A 240 -10.54 7.06 -0.50
C PHE A 240 -11.99 6.96 -0.97
N VAL A 241 -12.89 6.80 -0.01
CA VAL A 241 -14.33 6.97 -0.16
C VAL A 241 -14.78 8.00 0.88
N VAL A 242 -15.53 9.00 0.46
CA VAL A 242 -16.03 10.07 1.34
C VAL A 242 -16.95 9.46 2.40
N LYS A 243 -16.87 9.93 3.63
CA LYS A 243 -17.55 9.37 4.82
C LYS A 243 -19.03 9.09 4.61
N SER A 244 -19.77 10.01 3.98
CA SER A 244 -21.21 9.84 3.70
C SER A 244 -21.52 8.68 2.73
N TYR A 245 -20.52 8.14 2.04
CA TYR A 245 -20.63 7.04 1.10
C TYR A 245 -20.04 5.72 1.60
N GLN A 246 -19.28 5.73 2.71
CA GLN A 246 -18.55 4.54 3.19
C GLN A 246 -19.46 3.38 3.61
N GLN A 247 -20.66 3.68 4.14
CA GLN A 247 -21.61 2.65 4.55
C GLN A 247 -22.50 2.14 3.40
N ARG A 248 -22.30 2.63 2.18
CA ARG A 248 -23.01 2.21 0.98
C ARG A 248 -22.14 1.27 0.17
N PRO A 249 -22.57 0.05 -0.18
CA PRO A 249 -21.72 -0.89 -0.91
C PRO A 249 -21.44 -0.45 -2.36
N MET A 250 -22.37 0.28 -2.98
CA MET A 250 -22.29 0.64 -4.40
C MET A 250 -21.09 1.52 -4.75
N PRO A 251 -20.74 2.59 -3.99
CA PRO A 251 -19.60 3.43 -4.33
C PRO A 251 -18.27 2.67 -4.42
N LEU A 252 -17.98 1.84 -3.44
CA LEU A 252 -16.75 1.04 -3.44
C LEU A 252 -16.76 0.04 -4.61
N PHE A 253 -17.88 -0.64 -4.84
CA PHE A 253 -18.03 -1.58 -5.95
C PHE A 253 -17.82 -0.92 -7.32
N LEU A 254 -18.36 0.29 -7.53
CA LEU A 254 -18.19 1.02 -8.79
C LEU A 254 -16.76 1.50 -9.00
N LEU A 255 -16.06 1.93 -7.95
CA LEU A 255 -14.64 2.25 -8.01
C LEU A 255 -13.82 1.01 -8.41
N TRP A 256 -14.11 -0.16 -7.84
CA TRP A 256 -13.46 -1.42 -8.22
C TRP A 256 -13.73 -1.79 -9.69
N LYS A 257 -14.97 -1.64 -10.15
CA LYS A 257 -15.28 -1.78 -11.58
C LYS A 257 -14.49 -0.79 -12.44
N GLY A 258 -14.33 0.44 -11.96
CA GLY A 258 -13.51 1.45 -12.64
C GLY A 258 -12.05 1.03 -12.79
N ILE A 259 -11.46 0.38 -11.75
CA ILE A 259 -10.11 -0.19 -11.84
C ILE A 259 -10.05 -1.26 -12.93
N VAL A 260 -11.01 -2.19 -12.97
CA VAL A 260 -11.09 -3.22 -14.02
C VAL A 260 -11.21 -2.58 -15.41
N HIS A 261 -12.08 -1.58 -15.58
CA HIS A 261 -12.20 -0.88 -16.87
C HIS A 261 -10.90 -0.15 -17.24
N THR A 262 -10.16 0.36 -16.26
CA THR A 262 -8.85 0.96 -16.51
C THR A 262 -7.84 -0.08 -17.02
N THR A 263 -7.79 -1.27 -16.43
CA THR A 263 -6.90 -2.34 -16.92
C THR A 263 -7.27 -2.79 -18.32
N LEU A 264 -8.56 -2.89 -18.65
CA LEU A 264 -9.02 -3.24 -19.98
C LEU A 264 -8.70 -2.15 -21.03
N ARG A 265 -8.71 -0.88 -20.63
CA ARG A 265 -8.33 0.25 -21.49
C ARG A 265 -6.84 0.29 -21.79
N PHE A 266 -6.00 -0.18 -20.86
CA PHE A 266 -4.55 -0.15 -20.98
C PHE A 266 -3.95 -1.57 -20.93
N PRO A 267 -4.23 -2.44 -21.92
CA PRO A 267 -3.89 -3.87 -21.88
C PRO A 267 -2.38 -4.17 -21.85
N ASN A 268 -1.55 -3.17 -22.18
CA ASN A 268 -0.09 -3.30 -22.10
C ASN A 268 0.43 -3.25 -20.64
N HIS A 269 -0.42 -2.83 -19.69
CA HIS A 269 -0.10 -2.84 -18.27
C HIS A 269 -0.64 -4.14 -17.66
N LYS A 270 0.25 -5.06 -17.38
CA LYS A 270 -0.08 -6.43 -16.94
C LYS A 270 -0.25 -6.56 -15.43
N TYR A 271 0.23 -5.57 -14.68
CA TYR A 271 0.31 -5.64 -13.22
C TYR A 271 -0.38 -4.44 -12.58
N LEU A 272 -1.01 -4.68 -11.44
CA LEU A 272 -1.50 -3.65 -10.54
C LEU A 272 -0.59 -3.64 -9.30
N ILE A 273 -0.03 -2.49 -9.00
CA ILE A 273 0.84 -2.31 -7.84
C ILE A 273 0.33 -1.14 -6.99
N GLY A 274 0.60 -1.16 -5.71
CA GLY A 274 0.20 -0.07 -4.82
C GLY A 274 0.57 -0.33 -3.38
N GLU A 275 0.53 0.72 -2.58
CA GLU A 275 0.62 0.62 -1.13
C GLU A 275 -0.71 0.11 -0.56
N ILE A 276 -0.63 -0.86 0.33
CA ILE A 276 -1.78 -1.29 1.12
C ILE A 276 -1.69 -0.52 2.43
N GLY A 277 -2.63 0.40 2.66
CA GLY A 277 -2.79 1.09 3.94
C GLY A 277 -3.05 0.08 5.07
N ARG A 278 -2.75 0.46 6.31
CA ARG A 278 -3.14 -0.34 7.46
C ARG A 278 -4.66 -0.46 7.48
N ALA A 279 -5.18 -1.65 7.18
CA ALA A 279 -6.56 -1.95 7.53
C ALA A 279 -6.66 -1.88 9.06
N HIS A 280 -7.32 -0.87 9.57
CA HIS A 280 -7.76 -0.89 10.96
C HIS A 280 -8.87 -1.94 11.04
N VAL A 281 -8.50 -3.12 11.53
CA VAL A 281 -9.45 -4.15 11.98
C VAL A 281 -9.85 -3.80 13.40
#